data_383d8ff8171c0b553b7e0feb3d1a61b4
#
_entry.id   383d8ff8171c0b553b7e0feb3d1a61b4
#
_cell.length_a   1.000
_cell.length_b   1.000
_cell.length_c   1.000
_cell.angle_alpha   90.00
_cell.angle_beta   90.00
_cell.angle_gamma   90.00
#
_symmetry.space_group_name_H-M   'P 1'
#
loop_
_entity.id
_entity.type
_entity.pdbx_description
1 polymer ?
#
loop_
_entity_poly.entity_id
_entity_poly.type
_entity_poly.pdbx_seq_one_letter_code
_entity_poly.pdbx_strand_id
1 'polypeptide(L)'
;MSGGPFTPAIEVSHVRTRFGKAVVHEDVSLTVYSGEVFGIAGGNGCGKSTLLREIIMLLRPTSGSIRLLGCDIANINETEARGLLHRCGILFQYGALFSSLTVAENVAVPLHEHTRLSRSLIREIAAVKIALTGFPSASVTKYPNELSGGMRRRAALARALALDPEVLFLDEPTSGLDPISAAAFDELVQHLREWLRLTIVIVTHDLDSLWRVTDRVAILGNGRVLGTGTMKELSQSDDPIIREYFYGPRGRAAKEQAWNQK
;
A
#
# COMPACT_ATOMS: atom_id res chain seq x y z
N MET A 1 -22.44 0.44 6.72
CA MET A 1 -22.89 1.43 5.72
C MET A 1 -22.19 1.08 4.42
N SER A 2 -22.94 0.59 3.42
CA SER A 2 -22.39 0.27 2.09
C SER A 2 -22.22 1.58 1.34
N GLY A 3 -20.98 2.10 1.30
CA GLY A 3 -20.62 3.17 0.38
C GLY A 3 -20.84 2.69 -1.06
N GLY A 4 -21.51 3.50 -1.88
CA GLY A 4 -21.60 3.26 -3.32
C GLY A 4 -20.19 3.31 -3.97
N PRO A 5 -20.04 2.90 -5.24
CA PRO A 5 -18.75 2.74 -5.92
C PRO A 5 -17.92 4.02 -6.08
N PHE A 6 -18.38 5.16 -5.57
CA PHE A 6 -17.69 6.45 -5.63
C PHE A 6 -17.51 7.12 -4.25
N THR A 7 -17.57 6.36 -3.15
CA THR A 7 -17.31 6.94 -1.82
C THR A 7 -15.81 7.09 -1.63
N PRO A 8 -15.29 8.30 -1.35
CA PRO A 8 -13.87 8.48 -1.09
C PRO A 8 -13.44 7.76 0.19
N ALA A 9 -12.40 6.92 0.09
CA ALA A 9 -11.71 6.35 1.23
C ALA A 9 -10.56 7.26 1.69
N ILE A 10 -9.89 7.93 0.72
CA ILE A 10 -8.81 8.87 0.99
C ILE A 10 -9.00 10.08 0.09
N GLU A 11 -8.91 11.27 0.67
CA GLU A 11 -8.89 12.54 -0.05
C GLU A 11 -7.65 13.33 0.37
N VAL A 12 -6.81 13.67 -0.58
CA VAL A 12 -5.63 14.52 -0.41
C VAL A 12 -5.89 15.81 -1.18
N SER A 13 -5.84 16.96 -0.52
CA SER A 13 -6.19 18.24 -1.12
C SER A 13 -5.10 19.29 -0.85
N HIS A 14 -4.45 19.72 -1.93
CA HIS A 14 -3.44 20.78 -1.95
C HIS A 14 -2.32 20.58 -0.91
N VAL A 15 -1.88 19.33 -0.74
CA VAL A 15 -0.84 18.99 0.23
C VAL A 15 0.50 19.53 -0.24
N ARG A 16 1.13 20.29 0.67
CA ARG A 16 2.48 20.80 0.53
C ARG A 16 3.35 20.29 1.66
N THR A 17 4.57 19.83 1.33
CA THR A 17 5.50 19.27 2.32
C THR A 17 6.92 19.74 2.08
N ARG A 18 7.55 20.23 3.15
CA ARG A 18 8.91 20.75 3.13
C ARG A 18 9.73 20.15 4.28
N PHE A 19 10.98 19.84 4.00
CA PHE A 19 12.00 19.50 4.98
C PHE A 19 13.08 20.57 4.96
N GLY A 20 13.04 21.48 5.90
CA GLY A 20 13.89 22.67 5.88
C GLY A 20 13.65 23.51 4.61
N LYS A 21 14.67 23.61 3.74
CA LYS A 21 14.59 24.33 2.46
C LYS A 21 14.09 23.46 1.30
N ALA A 22 14.14 22.14 1.44
CA ALA A 22 13.74 21.22 0.38
C ALA A 22 12.20 21.08 0.33
N VAL A 23 11.60 21.32 -0.83
CA VAL A 23 10.17 21.07 -1.09
C VAL A 23 10.07 19.68 -1.70
N VAL A 24 9.29 18.79 -1.06
CA VAL A 24 8.99 17.44 -1.55
C VAL A 24 7.65 17.44 -2.28
N HIS A 25 6.61 17.99 -1.64
CA HIS A 25 5.32 18.22 -2.27
C HIS A 25 5.06 19.71 -2.37
N GLU A 26 4.67 20.16 -3.55
CA GLU A 26 4.34 21.55 -3.80
C GLU A 26 2.83 21.77 -3.80
N ASP A 27 2.10 20.88 -4.45
CA ASP A 27 0.64 20.88 -4.53
C ASP A 27 0.15 19.49 -4.96
N VAL A 28 -0.09 18.61 -4.00
CA VAL A 28 -0.53 17.24 -4.26
C VAL A 28 -2.02 17.13 -3.92
N SER A 29 -2.82 16.74 -4.93
CA SER A 29 -4.24 16.47 -4.78
C SER A 29 -4.59 15.16 -5.48
N LEU A 30 -5.25 14.23 -4.78
CA LEU A 30 -5.75 12.97 -5.31
C LEU A 30 -6.90 12.43 -4.46
N THR A 31 -7.69 11.53 -5.06
CA THR A 31 -8.78 10.83 -4.37
C THR A 31 -8.69 9.34 -4.65
N VAL A 32 -8.77 8.54 -3.59
CA VAL A 32 -8.89 7.08 -3.65
C VAL A 32 -10.31 6.70 -3.26
N TYR A 33 -10.98 5.89 -4.06
CA TYR A 33 -12.33 5.43 -3.80
C TYR A 33 -12.36 4.09 -3.07
N SER A 34 -13.42 3.86 -2.30
CA SER A 34 -13.60 2.60 -1.56
C SER A 34 -13.66 1.40 -2.50
N GLY A 35 -12.88 0.35 -2.20
CA GLY A 35 -12.85 -0.91 -2.93
C GLY A 35 -12.00 -0.90 -4.21
N GLU A 36 -11.33 0.22 -4.57
CA GLU A 36 -10.37 0.22 -5.67
C GLU A 36 -8.96 -0.18 -5.24
N VAL A 37 -8.16 -0.64 -6.18
CA VAL A 37 -6.71 -0.73 -6.07
C VAL A 37 -6.13 0.52 -6.74
N PHE A 38 -5.61 1.42 -5.93
CA PHE A 38 -5.06 2.70 -6.39
C PHE A 38 -3.54 2.71 -6.32
N GLY A 39 -2.89 3.01 -7.44
CA GLY A 39 -1.45 3.15 -7.53
C GLY A 39 -0.97 4.57 -7.27
N ILE A 40 0.11 4.73 -6.51
CA ILE A 40 0.88 5.97 -6.43
C ILE A 40 2.25 5.69 -7.04
N ALA A 41 2.48 6.24 -8.23
CA ALA A 41 3.64 5.95 -9.05
C ALA A 41 4.47 7.21 -9.34
N GLY A 42 5.67 7.02 -9.90
CA GLY A 42 6.57 8.11 -10.27
C GLY A 42 8.03 7.76 -10.02
N GLY A 43 8.93 8.64 -10.42
CA GLY A 43 10.38 8.45 -10.30
C GLY A 43 10.86 8.33 -8.85
N ASN A 44 12.11 7.88 -8.68
CA ASN A 44 12.73 7.83 -7.35
C ASN A 44 12.86 9.24 -6.76
N GLY A 45 12.55 9.38 -5.47
CA GLY A 45 12.65 10.66 -4.78
C GLY A 45 11.51 11.66 -5.04
N CYS A 46 10.49 11.33 -5.85
CA CYS A 46 9.35 12.23 -6.12
C CYS A 46 8.35 12.38 -4.95
N GLY A 47 8.61 11.73 -3.80
CA GLY A 47 7.80 11.93 -2.58
C GLY A 47 6.74 10.86 -2.30
N LYS A 48 6.65 9.76 -3.06
CA LYS A 48 5.63 8.71 -2.88
C LYS A 48 5.52 8.19 -1.43
N SER A 49 6.62 7.74 -0.87
CA SER A 49 6.63 7.23 0.53
C SER A 49 6.44 8.35 1.55
N THR A 50 6.74 9.62 1.21
CA THR A 50 6.43 10.79 2.03
C THR A 50 4.92 10.98 2.10
N LEU A 51 4.24 10.98 0.94
CA LEU A 51 2.79 11.08 0.87
C LEU A 51 2.10 9.94 1.62
N LEU A 52 2.58 8.71 1.45
CA LEU A 52 2.07 7.57 2.22
C LEU A 52 2.17 7.82 3.72
N ARG A 53 3.34 8.27 4.22
CA ARG A 53 3.55 8.55 5.64
C ARG A 53 2.66 9.67 6.16
N GLU A 54 2.29 10.63 5.33
CA GLU A 54 1.35 11.68 5.66
C GLU A 54 -0.07 11.13 5.80
N ILE A 55 -0.51 10.31 4.85
CA ILE A 55 -1.84 9.68 4.88
C ILE A 55 -2.01 8.80 6.14
N ILE A 56 -0.98 8.04 6.51
CA ILE A 56 -1.00 7.18 7.71
C ILE A 56 -0.54 7.90 8.99
N MET A 57 -0.53 9.23 8.99
CA MET A 57 -0.24 10.08 10.17
C MET A 57 1.15 9.90 10.80
N LEU A 58 2.13 9.32 10.10
CA LEU A 58 3.53 9.26 10.54
C LEU A 58 4.30 10.54 10.26
N LEU A 59 3.74 11.41 9.43
CA LEU A 59 4.29 12.72 9.07
C LEU A 59 3.14 13.72 8.92
N ARG A 60 3.35 14.96 9.32
CA ARG A 60 2.39 16.03 9.08
C ARG A 60 2.81 16.84 7.86
N PRO A 61 1.93 17.10 6.88
CA PRO A 61 2.21 18.01 5.79
C PRO A 61 2.39 19.44 6.32
N THR A 62 3.09 20.29 5.56
CA THR A 62 3.28 21.71 5.91
C THR A 62 1.99 22.49 5.76
N SER A 63 1.17 22.17 4.75
CA SER A 63 -0.16 22.72 4.49
C SER A 63 -0.99 21.79 3.62
N GLY A 64 -2.25 22.12 3.39
CA GLY A 64 -3.22 21.27 2.73
C GLY A 64 -4.01 20.42 3.73
N SER A 65 -4.84 19.52 3.24
CA SER A 65 -5.66 18.65 4.07
C SER A 65 -5.66 17.22 3.55
N ILE A 66 -5.78 16.26 4.48
CA ILE A 66 -5.93 14.84 4.16
C ILE A 66 -7.12 14.31 4.95
N ARG A 67 -8.02 13.62 4.26
CA ARG A 67 -9.10 12.87 4.88
C ARG A 67 -8.89 11.38 4.66
N LEU A 68 -8.97 10.60 5.72
CA LEU A 68 -8.87 9.16 5.70
C LEU A 68 -10.15 8.57 6.27
N LEU A 69 -10.84 7.74 5.49
CA LEU A 69 -12.14 7.12 5.84
C LEU A 69 -13.15 8.14 6.36
N GLY A 70 -13.20 9.32 5.72
CA GLY A 70 -14.10 10.42 6.05
C GLY A 70 -13.63 11.33 7.20
N CYS A 71 -12.54 10.99 7.92
CA CYS A 71 -11.99 11.78 9.02
C CYS A 71 -10.88 12.71 8.53
N ASP A 72 -10.94 13.99 8.89
CA ASP A 72 -9.84 14.95 8.66
C ASP A 72 -8.72 14.66 9.67
N ILE A 73 -7.58 14.16 9.17
CA ILE A 73 -6.47 13.72 10.03
C ILE A 73 -5.66 14.86 10.65
N ALA A 74 -5.85 16.10 10.22
CA ALA A 74 -5.15 17.25 10.81
C ALA A 74 -5.71 17.64 12.18
N ASN A 75 -7.00 17.39 12.42
CA ASN A 75 -7.77 17.90 13.56
C ASN A 75 -8.25 16.81 14.54
N ILE A 76 -7.81 15.56 14.39
CA ILE A 76 -8.18 14.45 15.29
C ILE A 76 -7.25 14.38 16.49
N ASN A 77 -7.78 13.92 17.62
CA ASN A 77 -6.99 13.63 18.81
C ASN A 77 -6.28 12.27 18.71
N GLU A 78 -5.37 11.99 19.63
CA GLU A 78 -4.58 10.75 19.63
C GLU A 78 -5.43 9.47 19.68
N THR A 79 -6.52 9.48 20.43
CA THR A 79 -7.43 8.33 20.56
C THR A 79 -8.17 8.06 19.24
N GLU A 80 -8.68 9.12 18.61
CA GLU A 80 -9.33 9.04 17.30
C GLU A 80 -8.34 8.59 16.23
N ALA A 81 -7.11 9.14 16.22
CA ALA A 81 -6.05 8.76 15.31
C ALA A 81 -5.71 7.28 15.43
N ARG A 82 -5.58 6.77 16.67
CA ARG A 82 -5.34 5.35 16.93
C ARG A 82 -6.50 4.49 16.42
N GLY A 83 -7.75 4.86 16.72
CA GLY A 83 -8.93 4.16 16.21
C GLY A 83 -8.99 4.12 14.68
N LEU A 84 -8.60 5.20 14.02
CA LEU A 84 -8.54 5.28 12.56
C LEU A 84 -7.43 4.38 11.98
N LEU A 85 -6.24 4.37 12.60
CA LEU A 85 -5.13 3.50 12.19
C LEU A 85 -5.42 2.01 12.38
N HIS A 86 -6.27 1.61 13.33
CA HIS A 86 -6.70 0.21 13.47
C HIS A 86 -7.53 -0.28 12.28
N ARG A 87 -8.16 0.63 11.53
CA ARG A 87 -8.89 0.35 10.29
C ARG A 87 -7.97 0.32 9.06
N CYS A 88 -6.66 0.52 9.25
CA CYS A 88 -5.64 0.53 8.21
C CYS A 88 -4.62 -0.58 8.42
N GLY A 89 -4.35 -1.35 7.38
CA GLY A 89 -3.22 -2.27 7.33
C GLY A 89 -2.06 -1.64 6.60
N ILE A 90 -0.83 -1.83 7.08
CA ILE A 90 0.35 -1.22 6.47
C ILE A 90 1.43 -2.28 6.27
N LEU A 91 1.86 -2.46 5.02
CA LEU A 91 3.04 -3.22 4.64
C LEU A 91 4.12 -2.26 4.19
N PHE A 92 5.14 -2.08 5.01
CA PHE A 92 6.33 -1.27 4.70
C PHE A 92 7.31 -2.00 3.78
N GLN A 93 8.13 -1.27 3.07
CA GLN A 93 9.09 -1.74 2.06
C GLN A 93 9.94 -2.94 2.49
N TYR A 94 10.37 -3.02 3.76
CA TYR A 94 11.14 -4.15 4.30
C TYR A 94 10.33 -5.08 5.21
N GLY A 95 8.98 -4.96 5.19
CA GLY A 95 8.08 -5.75 6.00
C GLY A 95 7.99 -5.31 7.46
N ALA A 96 9.02 -4.68 8.02
CA ALA A 96 9.11 -4.20 9.41
C ALA A 96 8.69 -5.24 10.47
N LEU A 97 8.99 -6.52 10.24
CA LEU A 97 8.75 -7.58 11.21
C LEU A 97 9.70 -7.46 12.42
N PHE A 98 9.19 -7.77 13.59
CA PHE A 98 10.01 -7.87 14.80
C PHE A 98 10.94 -9.07 14.69
N SER A 99 12.24 -8.83 14.66
CA SER A 99 13.27 -9.86 14.46
C SER A 99 13.35 -10.89 15.58
N SER A 100 12.92 -10.51 16.78
CA SER A 100 12.89 -11.37 17.98
C SER A 100 11.62 -12.20 18.13
N LEU A 101 10.65 -12.06 17.23
CA LEU A 101 9.39 -12.77 17.23
C LEU A 101 9.29 -13.71 16.02
N THR A 102 8.69 -14.87 16.21
CA THR A 102 8.30 -15.78 15.12
C THR A 102 7.27 -15.15 14.17
N VAL A 103 7.00 -15.77 13.04
CA VAL A 103 5.94 -15.31 12.12
C VAL A 103 4.58 -15.28 12.82
N ALA A 104 4.22 -16.35 13.53
CA ALA A 104 2.95 -16.44 14.24
C ALA A 104 2.82 -15.32 15.29
N GLU A 105 3.88 -15.07 16.06
CA GLU A 105 3.91 -14.00 17.06
C GLU A 105 3.84 -12.61 16.40
N ASN A 106 4.57 -12.36 15.30
CA ASN A 106 4.49 -11.12 14.56
C ASN A 106 3.06 -10.79 14.11
N VAL A 107 2.33 -11.78 13.59
CA VAL A 107 0.94 -11.59 13.14
C VAL A 107 -0.01 -11.40 14.33
N ALA A 108 0.30 -12.00 15.48
CA ALA A 108 -0.49 -11.87 16.70
C ALA A 108 -0.30 -10.51 17.41
N VAL A 109 0.83 -9.79 17.20
CA VAL A 109 1.11 -8.51 17.89
C VAL A 109 -0.05 -7.51 17.82
N PRO A 110 -0.60 -7.14 16.64
CA PRO A 110 -1.68 -6.17 16.59
C PRO A 110 -2.93 -6.61 17.36
N LEU A 111 -3.22 -7.91 17.39
CA LEU A 111 -4.34 -8.47 18.11
C LEU A 111 -4.14 -8.39 19.63
N HIS A 112 -2.91 -8.64 20.10
CA HIS A 112 -2.57 -8.51 21.53
C HIS A 112 -2.64 -7.07 22.03
N GLU A 113 -2.15 -6.13 21.21
CA GLU A 113 -2.05 -4.72 21.60
C GLU A 113 -3.40 -3.99 21.52
N HIS A 114 -4.29 -4.41 20.59
CA HIS A 114 -5.46 -3.62 20.25
C HIS A 114 -6.80 -4.33 20.49
N THR A 115 -6.78 -5.56 21.05
CA THR A 115 -8.01 -6.29 21.36
C THR A 115 -7.97 -6.87 22.79
N ARG A 116 -9.14 -7.28 23.27
CA ARG A 116 -9.28 -8.00 24.56
C ARG A 116 -9.56 -9.50 24.35
N LEU A 117 -9.16 -10.05 23.20
CA LEU A 117 -9.39 -11.44 22.87
C LEU A 117 -8.52 -12.38 23.72
N SER A 118 -9.00 -13.61 23.94
CA SER A 118 -8.21 -14.64 24.62
C SER A 118 -6.99 -15.05 23.77
N ARG A 119 -5.92 -15.50 24.42
CA ARG A 119 -4.70 -15.94 23.74
C ARG A 119 -4.94 -17.11 22.76
N SER A 120 -5.93 -17.98 23.03
CA SER A 120 -6.31 -19.05 22.10
C SER A 120 -6.91 -18.48 20.82
N LEU A 121 -7.88 -17.57 20.96
CA LEU A 121 -8.56 -16.95 19.82
C LEU A 121 -7.60 -16.09 18.97
N ILE A 122 -6.68 -15.35 19.61
CA ILE A 122 -5.63 -14.61 18.91
C ILE A 122 -4.78 -15.54 18.04
N ARG A 123 -4.37 -16.71 18.56
CA ARG A 123 -3.61 -17.70 17.79
C ARG A 123 -4.40 -18.24 16.59
N GLU A 124 -5.69 -18.52 16.77
CA GLU A 124 -6.56 -18.98 15.69
C GLU A 124 -6.73 -17.93 14.61
N ILE A 125 -7.00 -16.68 14.99
CA ILE A 125 -7.10 -15.54 14.03
C ILE A 125 -5.78 -15.36 13.30
N ALA A 126 -4.65 -15.34 13.99
CA ALA A 126 -3.33 -15.20 13.39
C ALA A 126 -3.05 -16.32 12.37
N ALA A 127 -3.41 -17.56 12.70
CA ALA A 127 -3.27 -18.70 11.78
C ALA A 127 -4.10 -18.51 10.50
N VAL A 128 -5.35 -18.03 10.62
CA VAL A 128 -6.21 -17.69 9.47
C VAL A 128 -5.57 -16.60 8.61
N LYS A 129 -5.06 -15.51 9.22
CA LYS A 129 -4.42 -14.41 8.47
C LYS A 129 -3.16 -14.87 7.75
N ILE A 130 -2.36 -15.74 8.36
CA ILE A 130 -1.18 -16.36 7.75
C ILE A 130 -1.60 -17.22 6.55
N ALA A 131 -2.63 -18.05 6.71
CA ALA A 131 -3.14 -18.89 5.63
C ALA A 131 -3.67 -18.05 4.45
N LEU A 132 -4.39 -16.96 4.70
CA LEU A 132 -4.91 -16.04 3.67
C LEU A 132 -3.81 -15.47 2.77
N THR A 133 -2.60 -15.30 3.29
CA THR A 133 -1.47 -14.79 2.49
C THR A 133 -0.70 -15.91 1.77
N GLY A 134 -1.16 -17.15 1.84
CA GLY A 134 -0.47 -18.30 1.25
C GLY A 134 0.93 -18.54 1.86
N PHE A 135 1.13 -18.13 3.11
CA PHE A 135 2.38 -18.40 3.82
C PHE A 135 2.47 -19.87 4.22
N PRO A 136 3.63 -20.55 4.03
CA PRO A 136 3.77 -21.97 4.34
C PRO A 136 3.55 -22.28 5.84
N SER A 137 2.56 -23.11 6.17
CA SER A 137 2.21 -23.45 7.55
C SER A 137 3.37 -24.08 8.34
N ALA A 138 4.24 -24.87 7.67
CA ALA A 138 5.44 -25.45 8.28
C ALA A 138 6.49 -24.42 8.74
N SER A 139 6.34 -23.15 8.35
CA SER A 139 7.32 -22.10 8.63
C SER A 139 6.82 -21.02 9.59
N VAL A 140 5.65 -21.18 10.21
CA VAL A 140 5.03 -20.18 11.10
C VAL A 140 5.82 -19.91 12.40
N THR A 141 6.65 -20.87 12.80
CA THR A 141 7.53 -20.79 13.98
C THR A 141 8.92 -20.22 13.68
N LYS A 142 9.22 -19.93 12.39
CA LYS A 142 10.49 -19.33 11.99
C LYS A 142 10.56 -17.86 12.34
N TYR A 143 11.77 -17.37 12.52
CA TYR A 143 12.07 -15.95 12.70
C TYR A 143 12.26 -15.25 11.35
N PRO A 144 12.11 -13.92 11.26
CA PRO A 144 12.23 -13.17 10.01
C PRO A 144 13.55 -13.35 9.25
N ASN A 145 14.66 -13.57 9.97
CA ASN A 145 15.98 -13.81 9.37
C ASN A 145 16.11 -15.18 8.67
N GLU A 146 15.22 -16.14 8.97
CA GLU A 146 15.19 -17.47 8.36
C GLU A 146 14.28 -17.55 7.12
N LEU A 147 13.63 -16.41 6.74
CA LEU A 147 12.66 -16.35 5.66
C LEU A 147 13.28 -15.84 4.36
N SER A 148 12.80 -16.37 3.22
CA SER A 148 13.03 -15.75 1.92
C SER A 148 12.37 -14.38 1.82
N GLY A 149 12.74 -13.55 0.84
CA GLY A 149 12.14 -12.25 0.61
C GLY A 149 10.61 -12.33 0.44
N GLY A 150 10.14 -13.25 -0.40
CA GLY A 150 8.70 -13.49 -0.63
C GLY A 150 7.97 -13.96 0.63
N MET A 151 8.55 -14.90 1.39
CA MET A 151 7.98 -15.33 2.67
C MET A 151 7.87 -14.17 3.66
N ARG A 152 8.90 -13.33 3.74
CA ARG A 152 8.91 -12.16 4.62
C ARG A 152 7.80 -11.17 4.27
N ARG A 153 7.57 -10.94 2.97
CA ARG A 153 6.46 -10.11 2.48
C ARG A 153 5.09 -10.68 2.85
N ARG A 154 4.88 -11.99 2.65
CA ARG A 154 3.62 -12.66 3.01
C ARG A 154 3.35 -12.63 4.51
N ALA A 155 4.36 -12.83 5.35
CA ALA A 155 4.23 -12.70 6.81
C ALA A 155 3.89 -11.27 7.23
N ALA A 156 4.53 -10.25 6.64
CA ALA A 156 4.25 -8.85 6.91
C ALA A 156 2.84 -8.44 6.42
N LEU A 157 2.39 -8.99 5.29
CA LEU A 157 1.02 -8.81 4.80
C LEU A 157 0.00 -9.45 5.75
N ALA A 158 0.25 -10.67 6.24
CA ALA A 158 -0.60 -11.33 7.23
C ALA A 158 -0.76 -10.48 8.51
N ARG A 159 0.33 -9.87 8.98
CA ARG A 159 0.28 -8.93 10.11
C ARG A 159 -0.52 -7.67 9.79
N ALA A 160 -0.36 -7.10 8.59
CA ALA A 160 -1.12 -5.93 8.17
C ALA A 160 -2.63 -6.22 8.09
N LEU A 161 -3.03 -7.47 7.83
CA LEU A 161 -4.43 -7.91 7.79
C LEU A 161 -4.99 -8.32 9.15
N ALA A 162 -4.20 -8.32 10.23
CA ALA A 162 -4.57 -8.92 11.51
C ALA A 162 -5.84 -8.31 12.14
N LEU A 163 -6.05 -7.01 11.98
CA LEU A 163 -7.20 -6.27 12.54
C LEU A 163 -8.36 -6.07 11.56
N ASP A 164 -8.42 -6.82 10.45
CA ASP A 164 -9.44 -6.68 9.41
C ASP A 164 -9.57 -5.23 8.88
N PRO A 165 -8.51 -4.67 8.30
CA PRO A 165 -8.49 -3.28 7.85
C PRO A 165 -9.49 -3.04 6.71
N GLU A 166 -9.97 -1.79 6.58
CA GLU A 166 -10.77 -1.32 5.45
C GLU A 166 -9.87 -0.80 4.32
N VAL A 167 -8.69 -0.27 4.68
CA VAL A 167 -7.69 0.21 3.73
C VAL A 167 -6.36 -0.49 3.98
N LEU A 168 -5.76 -1.02 2.93
CA LEU A 168 -4.45 -1.66 2.96
C LEU A 168 -3.43 -0.83 2.18
N PHE A 169 -2.38 -0.37 2.85
CA PHE A 169 -1.26 0.35 2.25
C PHE A 169 -0.09 -0.59 2.00
N LEU A 170 0.43 -0.59 0.78
CA LEU A 170 1.55 -1.43 0.35
C LEU A 170 2.68 -0.52 -0.18
N ASP A 171 3.77 -0.39 0.57
CA ASP A 171 4.93 0.40 0.18
C ASP A 171 5.99 -0.50 -0.47
N GLU A 172 6.18 -0.37 -1.79
CA GLU A 172 7.10 -1.14 -2.62
C GLU A 172 6.99 -2.68 -2.37
N PRO A 173 5.78 -3.27 -2.50
CA PRO A 173 5.52 -4.63 -2.02
C PRO A 173 6.30 -5.71 -2.78
N THR A 174 6.61 -5.50 -4.06
CA THR A 174 7.32 -6.45 -4.93
C THR A 174 8.82 -6.15 -5.07
N SER A 175 9.29 -5.03 -4.51
CA SER A 175 10.69 -4.60 -4.62
C SER A 175 11.66 -5.67 -4.08
N GLY A 176 12.62 -6.05 -4.91
CA GLY A 176 13.65 -7.06 -4.56
C GLY A 176 13.16 -8.51 -4.59
N LEU A 177 11.95 -8.78 -5.07
CA LEU A 177 11.49 -10.12 -5.40
C LEU A 177 11.92 -10.49 -6.83
N ASP A 178 12.10 -11.78 -7.05
CA ASP A 178 12.20 -12.32 -8.42
C ASP A 178 10.86 -12.16 -9.17
N PRO A 179 10.84 -12.17 -10.51
CA PRO A 179 9.62 -11.90 -11.29
C PRO A 179 8.46 -12.87 -11.00
N ILE A 180 8.75 -14.15 -10.71
CA ILE A 180 7.72 -15.15 -10.40
C ILE A 180 7.09 -14.84 -9.03
N SER A 181 7.92 -14.55 -8.03
CA SER A 181 7.45 -14.18 -6.69
C SER A 181 6.69 -12.86 -6.69
N ALA A 182 7.09 -11.89 -7.52
CA ALA A 182 6.40 -10.61 -7.68
C ALA A 182 5.00 -10.84 -8.30
N ALA A 183 4.91 -11.59 -9.40
CA ALA A 183 3.64 -11.92 -10.04
C ALA A 183 2.68 -12.66 -9.08
N ALA A 184 3.19 -13.65 -8.32
CA ALA A 184 2.39 -14.37 -7.34
C ALA A 184 1.95 -13.49 -6.15
N PHE A 185 2.69 -12.41 -5.84
CA PHE A 185 2.27 -11.43 -4.84
C PHE A 185 1.18 -10.51 -5.40
N ASP A 186 1.28 -10.10 -6.65
CA ASP A 186 0.27 -9.30 -7.35
C ASP A 186 -1.08 -10.04 -7.43
N GLU A 187 -1.07 -11.32 -7.80
CA GLU A 187 -2.27 -12.17 -7.78
C GLU A 187 -2.89 -12.26 -6.38
N LEU A 188 -2.06 -12.44 -5.35
CA LEU A 188 -2.52 -12.46 -3.98
C LEU A 188 -3.20 -11.13 -3.59
N VAL A 189 -2.66 -9.99 -3.98
CA VAL A 189 -3.26 -8.67 -3.73
C VAL A 189 -4.65 -8.56 -4.35
N GLN A 190 -4.83 -9.02 -5.60
CA GLN A 190 -6.13 -9.04 -6.26
C GLN A 190 -7.14 -9.95 -5.54
N HIS A 191 -6.75 -11.17 -5.18
CA HIS A 191 -7.61 -12.08 -4.42
C HIS A 191 -8.02 -11.49 -3.07
N LEU A 192 -7.09 -10.88 -2.33
CA LEU A 192 -7.40 -10.24 -1.04
C LEU A 192 -8.39 -9.08 -1.21
N ARG A 193 -8.25 -8.27 -2.27
CA ARG A 193 -9.22 -7.23 -2.60
C ARG A 193 -10.62 -7.81 -2.77
N GLU A 194 -10.75 -8.86 -3.59
CA GLU A 194 -12.03 -9.49 -3.90
C GLU A 194 -12.67 -10.15 -2.67
N TRP A 195 -11.89 -10.98 -1.94
CA TRP A 195 -12.38 -11.74 -0.80
C TRP A 195 -12.75 -10.85 0.40
N LEU A 196 -11.94 -9.83 0.66
CA LEU A 196 -12.07 -8.97 1.84
C LEU A 196 -12.68 -7.59 1.52
N ARG A 197 -12.96 -7.30 0.25
CA ARG A 197 -13.48 -6.01 -0.25
C ARG A 197 -12.63 -4.82 0.19
N LEU A 198 -11.32 -4.99 0.17
CA LEU A 198 -10.35 -3.98 0.60
C LEU A 198 -10.27 -2.82 -0.38
N THR A 199 -10.06 -1.63 0.16
CA THR A 199 -9.43 -0.54 -0.58
C THR A 199 -7.93 -0.72 -0.47
N ILE A 200 -7.19 -0.73 -1.58
CA ILE A 200 -5.73 -0.96 -1.56
C ILE A 200 -5.02 0.22 -2.18
N VAL A 201 -4.01 0.75 -1.48
CA VAL A 201 -3.11 1.77 -2.01
C VAL A 201 -1.73 1.15 -2.17
N ILE A 202 -1.23 1.12 -3.40
CA ILE A 202 0.11 0.59 -3.73
C ILE A 202 1.02 1.74 -4.11
N VAL A 203 2.09 1.91 -3.35
CA VAL A 203 3.19 2.82 -3.70
C VAL A 203 4.28 2.01 -4.36
N THR A 204 4.54 2.23 -5.64
CA THR A 204 5.60 1.51 -6.36
C THR A 204 6.09 2.28 -7.58
N HIS A 205 7.27 1.90 -8.07
CA HIS A 205 7.80 2.32 -9.36
C HIS A 205 7.78 1.17 -10.39
N ASP A 206 7.26 -0.01 -10.01
CA ASP A 206 7.16 -1.19 -10.85
C ASP A 206 5.92 -1.10 -11.75
N LEU A 207 6.16 -0.85 -13.04
CA LEU A 207 5.10 -0.72 -14.04
C LEU A 207 4.36 -2.03 -14.28
N ASP A 208 5.02 -3.18 -14.19
CA ASP A 208 4.38 -4.49 -14.40
C ASP A 208 3.33 -4.75 -13.32
N SER A 209 3.67 -4.53 -12.05
CA SER A 209 2.72 -4.61 -10.95
C SER A 209 1.56 -3.63 -11.13
N LEU A 210 1.83 -2.35 -11.50
CA LEU A 210 0.78 -1.36 -11.72
C LEU A 210 -0.20 -1.79 -12.83
N TRP A 211 0.30 -2.30 -13.96
CA TRP A 211 -0.54 -2.80 -15.05
C TRP A 211 -1.42 -3.99 -14.64
N ARG A 212 -0.93 -4.83 -13.74
CA ARG A 212 -1.64 -6.06 -13.32
C ARG A 212 -2.73 -5.79 -12.30
N VAL A 213 -2.46 -4.92 -11.32
CA VAL A 213 -3.29 -4.89 -10.10
C VAL A 213 -4.10 -3.61 -9.93
N THR A 214 -3.75 -2.49 -10.59
CA THR A 214 -4.39 -1.20 -10.30
C THR A 214 -5.58 -0.92 -11.19
N ASP A 215 -6.63 -0.34 -10.60
CA ASP A 215 -7.75 0.23 -11.33
C ASP A 215 -7.40 1.62 -11.84
N ARG A 216 -6.79 2.45 -10.98
CA ARG A 216 -6.34 3.81 -11.27
C ARG A 216 -4.97 4.06 -10.63
N VAL A 217 -4.23 4.97 -11.24
CA VAL A 217 -2.89 5.36 -10.78
C VAL A 217 -2.77 6.89 -10.80
N ALA A 218 -2.15 7.46 -9.77
CA ALA A 218 -1.65 8.83 -9.79
C ALA A 218 -0.14 8.81 -10.06
N ILE A 219 0.31 9.55 -11.06
CA ILE A 219 1.74 9.74 -11.35
C ILE A 219 2.22 11.00 -10.63
N LEU A 220 3.14 10.84 -9.69
CA LEU A 220 3.81 11.94 -9.00
C LEU A 220 5.08 12.38 -9.74
N GLY A 221 5.22 13.68 -9.90
CA GLY A 221 6.42 14.31 -10.47
C GLY A 221 6.47 15.79 -10.11
N ASN A 222 7.66 16.35 -9.95
CA ASN A 222 7.86 17.77 -9.65
C ASN A 222 7.04 18.29 -8.44
N GLY A 223 6.86 17.43 -7.41
CA GLY A 223 6.09 17.77 -6.22
C GLY A 223 4.56 17.87 -6.42
N ARG A 224 4.04 17.37 -7.52
CA ARG A 224 2.60 17.43 -7.90
C ARG A 224 2.12 16.10 -8.46
N VAL A 225 0.80 15.94 -8.55
CA VAL A 225 0.19 14.88 -9.37
C VAL A 225 0.13 15.38 -10.81
N LEU A 226 0.84 14.69 -11.70
CA LEU A 226 0.91 15.02 -13.13
C LEU A 226 -0.31 14.49 -13.90
N GLY A 227 -0.88 13.39 -13.43
CA GLY A 227 -2.07 12.79 -14.00
C GLY A 227 -2.61 11.67 -13.13
N THR A 228 -3.93 11.46 -13.19
CA THR A 228 -4.62 10.35 -12.53
C THR A 228 -5.58 9.69 -13.51
N GLY A 229 -5.53 8.37 -13.62
CA GLY A 229 -6.38 7.61 -14.52
C GLY A 229 -6.00 6.13 -14.53
N THR A 230 -6.57 5.37 -15.44
CA THR A 230 -6.16 4.00 -15.72
C THR A 230 -4.75 3.98 -16.32
N MET A 231 -4.03 2.88 -16.18
CA MET A 231 -2.71 2.72 -16.81
C MET A 231 -2.76 2.94 -18.33
N LYS A 232 -3.88 2.54 -18.96
CA LYS A 232 -4.10 2.73 -20.41
C LYS A 232 -4.21 4.21 -20.76
N GLU A 233 -5.02 4.99 -20.05
CA GLU A 233 -5.17 6.44 -20.27
C GLU A 233 -3.85 7.16 -20.03
N LEU A 234 -3.16 6.89 -18.93
CA LEU A 234 -1.88 7.51 -18.59
C LEU A 234 -0.78 7.18 -19.61
N SER A 235 -0.77 5.96 -20.17
CA SER A 235 0.19 5.58 -21.21
C SER A 235 0.01 6.35 -22.54
N GLN A 236 -1.13 7.01 -22.72
CA GLN A 236 -1.44 7.84 -23.89
C GLN A 236 -1.29 9.34 -23.62
N SER A 237 -0.84 9.70 -22.43
CA SER A 237 -0.65 11.11 -22.04
C SER A 237 0.41 11.81 -22.88
N ASP A 238 0.17 13.07 -23.19
CA ASP A 238 1.13 13.94 -23.88
C ASP A 238 2.14 14.60 -22.93
N ASP A 239 1.94 14.48 -21.59
CA ASP A 239 2.88 15.01 -20.61
C ASP A 239 4.26 14.33 -20.77
N PRO A 240 5.34 15.11 -20.96
CA PRO A 240 6.68 14.56 -21.24
C PRO A 240 7.20 13.66 -20.13
N ILE A 241 6.89 13.97 -18.86
CA ILE A 241 7.37 13.20 -17.68
C ILE A 241 6.61 11.87 -17.59
N ILE A 242 5.29 11.89 -17.84
CA ILE A 242 4.48 10.68 -17.88
C ILE A 242 4.96 9.80 -19.04
N ARG A 243 5.21 10.37 -20.22
CA ARG A 243 5.76 9.63 -21.38
C ARG A 243 7.12 9.01 -21.07
N GLU A 244 8.02 9.76 -20.43
CA GLU A 244 9.32 9.22 -20.03
C GLU A 244 9.17 8.06 -19.04
N TYR A 245 8.22 8.16 -18.11
CA TYR A 245 7.93 7.10 -17.15
C TYR A 245 7.48 5.79 -17.85
N PHE A 246 6.61 5.87 -18.86
CA PHE A 246 6.10 4.70 -19.58
C PHE A 246 7.03 4.20 -20.70
N TYR A 247 7.73 5.08 -21.40
CA TYR A 247 8.50 4.75 -22.61
C TYR A 247 10.02 4.88 -22.42
N GLY A 248 10.47 5.26 -21.25
CA GLY A 248 11.88 5.21 -20.86
C GLY A 248 12.42 3.77 -20.88
N PRO A 249 13.73 3.58 -20.65
CA PRO A 249 14.36 2.26 -20.78
C PRO A 249 13.72 1.15 -19.93
N ARG A 250 13.09 1.50 -18.78
CA ARG A 250 12.38 0.57 -17.90
C ARG A 250 10.93 0.33 -18.32
N GLY A 251 10.25 1.30 -18.88
CA GLY A 251 8.85 1.20 -19.31
C GLY A 251 8.62 0.36 -20.55
N ARG A 252 9.61 0.26 -21.44
CA ARG A 252 9.52 -0.56 -22.65
C ARG A 252 9.47 -2.06 -22.36
N ALA A 253 10.23 -2.53 -21.38
CA ALA A 253 10.23 -3.93 -20.98
C ALA A 253 8.87 -4.38 -20.40
N ALA A 254 8.25 -3.54 -19.57
CA ALA A 254 6.95 -3.82 -18.95
C ALA A 254 5.80 -3.90 -19.97
N LYS A 255 5.81 -3.04 -20.99
CA LYS A 255 4.75 -3.02 -22.02
C LYS A 255 4.77 -4.27 -22.89
N GLU A 256 5.94 -4.78 -23.26
CA GLU A 256 6.09 -6.00 -24.06
C GLU A 256 5.60 -7.25 -23.29
N GLN A 257 5.80 -7.32 -21.96
CA GLN A 257 5.34 -8.43 -21.14
C GLN A 257 3.82 -8.41 -20.96
N ALA A 258 3.22 -7.24 -20.69
CA ALA A 258 1.77 -7.10 -20.52
C ALA A 258 0.96 -7.37 -21.81
N TRP A 259 1.57 -7.14 -23.00
CA TRP A 259 0.94 -7.40 -24.30
C TRP A 259 0.90 -8.89 -24.66
N ASN A 260 1.88 -9.66 -24.20
CA ASN A 260 2.00 -11.09 -24.49
C ASN A 260 1.15 -11.98 -23.58
N GLN A 261 0.40 -11.42 -22.62
CA GLN A 261 -0.45 -12.17 -21.65
C GLN A 261 -1.96 -11.98 -21.92
N LYS A 262 -2.34 -11.33 -23.01
CA LYS A 262 -3.71 -11.26 -23.54
C LYS A 262 -3.85 -12.12 -24.80
#